data_d48e3f33ba8955870acc9b70a52a95ff
#
_entry.id   d48e3f33ba8955870acc9b70a52a95ff
#
_cell.length_a   1.000
_cell.length_b   1.000
_cell.length_c   1.000
_cell.angle_alpha   90.00
_cell.angle_beta   90.00
_cell.angle_gamma   90.00
#
_symmetry.space_group_name_H-M   'P 1'
#
loop_
_entity.id
_entity.type
_entity.pdbx_description
1 polymer ?
#
loop_
_entity_poly.entity_id
_entity_poly.type
_entity_poly.pdbx_seq_one_letter_code
_entity_poly.pdbx_strand_id
1 'polypeptide(L)'
;KLDHGGKITVSIAVKKKSRRVKVDFTGTSGPLSSNFNAPTSITKACVLYVFRCLVNDSIPLNDGCLEPIDIIIPKKCFLNPEYPSAVVAGNVETAQAVTSALFGALNKLAAGQTTMNNFTFGNKKYQYYETICGGAGATNNMEGASAIHTHMTNTRLTDPEVLEWRFPVLLENFSIRKNSGGKGRKRGGDGVIRRIKFLEKLNAAIVS
;
A
#
# COMPACT_ATOMS: atom_id res chain seq x y z
N LYS A 1 5.69 -11.83 -3.29
CA LYS A 1 7.11 -11.39 -3.21
C LYS A 1 7.18 -9.92 -3.52
N LEU A 2 8.12 -9.22 -2.88
CA LEU A 2 8.53 -7.88 -3.26
C LEU A 2 9.60 -7.99 -4.36
N ASP A 3 9.75 -6.97 -5.19
CA ASP A 3 10.75 -6.92 -6.27
C ASP A 3 12.19 -7.05 -5.73
N HIS A 4 12.43 -6.57 -4.53
CA HIS A 4 13.70 -6.68 -3.81
C HIS A 4 13.94 -8.03 -3.10
N GLY A 5 13.15 -9.08 -3.43
CA GLY A 5 13.36 -10.45 -2.95
C GLY A 5 12.64 -10.81 -1.65
N GLY A 6 12.09 -9.88 -0.91
CA GLY A 6 11.32 -10.17 0.30
C GLY A 6 10.04 -10.97 0.01
N LYS A 7 9.74 -11.97 0.83
CA LYS A 7 8.52 -12.78 0.73
C LYS A 7 7.68 -12.59 1.99
N ILE A 8 6.45 -12.08 1.83
CA ILE A 8 5.43 -12.11 2.89
C ILE A 8 4.71 -13.45 2.83
N THR A 9 4.66 -14.14 3.94
CA THR A 9 3.84 -15.32 4.15
C THR A 9 2.82 -15.00 5.23
N VAL A 10 1.55 -15.30 4.98
CA VAL A 10 0.48 -15.10 5.97
C VAL A 10 -0.50 -16.25 5.92
N SER A 11 -0.92 -16.72 7.09
CA SER A 11 -2.05 -17.62 7.26
C SER A 11 -3.09 -17.02 8.18
N ILE A 12 -4.37 -17.23 7.89
CA ILE A 12 -5.48 -16.68 8.66
C ILE A 12 -6.41 -17.83 9.06
N ALA A 13 -6.61 -18.00 10.37
CA ALA A 13 -7.50 -19.02 10.93
C ALA A 13 -8.64 -18.35 11.73
N VAL A 14 -9.87 -18.57 11.30
CA VAL A 14 -11.06 -18.03 11.97
C VAL A 14 -11.64 -19.10 12.90
N LYS A 15 -11.65 -18.83 14.20
CA LYS A 15 -12.22 -19.68 15.26
C LYS A 15 -13.63 -19.24 15.60
N LYS A 16 -14.61 -19.70 14.84
CA LYS A 16 -16.04 -19.27 14.97
C LYS A 16 -16.59 -19.43 16.38
N LYS A 17 -16.30 -20.55 17.06
CA LYS A 17 -16.83 -20.84 18.43
C LYS A 17 -16.33 -19.81 19.45
N SER A 18 -15.07 -19.44 19.42
CA SER A 18 -14.47 -18.45 20.33
C SER A 18 -14.54 -17.01 19.82
N ARG A 19 -15.07 -16.77 18.62
CA ARG A 19 -15.11 -15.45 17.95
C ARG A 19 -13.74 -14.79 17.88
N ARG A 20 -12.70 -15.56 17.63
CA ARG A 20 -11.32 -15.07 17.51
C ARG A 20 -10.74 -15.42 16.14
N VAL A 21 -9.78 -14.60 15.74
CA VAL A 21 -9.01 -14.81 14.51
C VAL A 21 -7.53 -14.88 14.86
N LYS A 22 -6.83 -15.83 14.27
CA LYS A 22 -5.36 -15.89 14.30
C LYS A 22 -4.83 -15.46 12.95
N VAL A 23 -3.96 -14.44 12.93
CA VAL A 23 -3.20 -13.99 11.76
C VAL A 23 -1.73 -14.28 12.03
N ASP A 24 -1.14 -15.15 11.24
CA ASP A 24 0.21 -15.68 11.48
C ASP A 24 1.11 -15.42 10.27
N PHE A 25 2.16 -14.63 10.47
CA PHE A 25 3.16 -14.26 9.47
C PHE A 25 4.41 -15.16 9.49
N THR A 26 4.35 -16.32 10.14
CA THR A 26 5.45 -17.28 10.15
C THR A 26 5.81 -17.73 8.74
N GLY A 27 7.11 -17.76 8.43
CA GLY A 27 7.64 -18.03 7.09
C GLY A 27 7.86 -16.79 6.22
N THR A 28 7.63 -15.59 6.76
CA THR A 28 8.04 -14.32 6.16
C THR A 28 9.58 -14.22 6.18
N SER A 29 10.16 -13.67 5.11
CA SER A 29 11.62 -13.53 4.96
C SER A 29 12.27 -12.74 6.11
N GLY A 30 13.57 -12.98 6.32
CA GLY A 30 14.40 -12.21 7.24
C GLY A 30 14.49 -10.72 6.88
N PRO A 31 15.18 -9.92 7.70
CA PRO A 31 15.37 -8.49 7.43
C PRO A 31 16.03 -8.26 6.07
N LEU A 32 15.59 -7.20 5.40
CA LEU A 32 16.12 -6.79 4.10
C LEU A 32 17.27 -5.79 4.30
N SER A 33 18.25 -5.82 3.41
CA SER A 33 19.34 -4.84 3.39
C SER A 33 18.88 -3.45 2.90
N SER A 34 17.69 -3.37 2.29
CA SER A 34 17.03 -2.13 1.86
C SER A 34 16.16 -1.53 2.96
N ASN A 35 15.56 -0.37 2.70
CA ASN A 35 14.67 0.35 3.61
C ASN A 35 13.21 -0.14 3.59
N PHE A 36 12.94 -1.31 3.01
CA PHE A 36 11.60 -1.91 2.92
C PHE A 36 11.19 -2.73 4.14
N ASN A 37 12.00 -2.77 5.19
CA ASN A 37 11.58 -3.38 6.45
C ASN A 37 10.45 -2.55 7.08
N ALA A 38 9.51 -3.21 7.74
CA ALA A 38 8.36 -2.56 8.39
C ALA A 38 8.34 -2.88 9.90
N PRO A 39 8.25 -1.88 10.77
CA PRO A 39 7.98 -2.11 12.19
C PRO A 39 6.67 -2.88 12.40
N THR A 40 6.57 -3.62 13.50
CA THR A 40 5.37 -4.42 13.82
C THR A 40 4.08 -3.59 13.87
N SER A 41 4.17 -2.31 14.23
CA SER A 41 3.04 -1.38 14.24
C SER A 41 2.41 -1.23 12.86
N ILE A 42 3.21 -1.20 11.80
CA ILE A 42 2.72 -1.13 10.41
C ILE A 42 1.94 -2.40 10.05
N THR A 43 2.49 -3.57 10.36
CA THR A 43 1.79 -4.84 10.11
C THR A 43 0.47 -4.93 10.89
N LYS A 44 0.45 -4.49 12.16
CA LYS A 44 -0.78 -4.40 12.96
C LYS A 44 -1.80 -3.44 12.36
N ALA A 45 -1.36 -2.27 11.88
CA ALA A 45 -2.23 -1.31 11.20
C ALA A 45 -2.86 -1.90 9.93
N CYS A 46 -2.10 -2.65 9.14
CA CYS A 46 -2.62 -3.35 7.95
C CYS A 46 -3.67 -4.41 8.32
N VAL A 47 -3.42 -5.19 9.37
CA VAL A 47 -4.40 -6.18 9.88
C VAL A 47 -5.67 -5.46 10.32
N LEU A 48 -5.54 -4.41 11.14
CA LEU A 48 -6.68 -3.60 11.60
C LEU A 48 -7.50 -3.07 10.42
N TYR A 49 -6.83 -2.46 9.44
CA TYR A 49 -7.47 -1.94 8.23
C TYR A 49 -8.28 -3.02 7.50
N VAL A 50 -7.65 -4.17 7.21
CA VAL A 50 -8.30 -5.26 6.45
C VAL A 50 -9.54 -5.78 7.19
N PHE A 51 -9.42 -6.05 8.49
CA PHE A 51 -10.56 -6.56 9.26
C PHE A 51 -11.67 -5.52 9.42
N ARG A 52 -11.32 -4.23 9.55
CA ARG A 52 -12.31 -3.13 9.54
C ARG A 52 -13.08 -3.05 8.22
N CYS A 53 -12.43 -3.26 7.09
CA CYS A 53 -13.11 -3.31 5.78
C CYS A 53 -14.12 -4.48 5.67
N LEU A 54 -13.96 -5.52 6.48
CA LEU A 54 -14.84 -6.70 6.45
C LEU A 54 -16.01 -6.63 7.47
N VAL A 55 -15.94 -5.70 8.42
CA VAL A 55 -17.00 -5.48 9.40
C VAL A 55 -18.07 -4.57 8.79
N ASN A 56 -19.28 -5.09 8.67
CA ASN A 56 -20.43 -4.33 8.20
C ASN A 56 -21.15 -3.65 9.38
N ASP A 57 -20.43 -2.84 10.14
CA ASP A 57 -20.94 -2.13 11.30
C ASP A 57 -20.10 -0.87 11.58
N SER A 58 -20.74 0.12 12.20
CA SER A 58 -20.07 1.36 12.63
C SER A 58 -19.50 1.17 14.04
N ILE A 59 -18.27 0.68 14.12
CA ILE A 59 -17.53 0.55 15.38
C ILE A 59 -16.41 1.59 15.47
N PRO A 60 -16.12 2.14 16.67
CA PRO A 60 -15.00 3.08 16.85
C PRO A 60 -13.68 2.46 16.43
N LEU A 61 -12.80 3.26 15.82
CA LEU A 61 -11.43 2.85 15.47
C LEU A 61 -10.52 3.05 16.68
N ASN A 62 -10.23 1.97 17.38
CA ASN A 62 -9.31 1.95 18.54
C ASN A 62 -8.69 0.55 18.70
N ASP A 63 -7.83 0.36 19.69
CA ASP A 63 -7.15 -0.91 19.97
C ASP A 63 -8.10 -2.08 20.26
N GLY A 64 -9.29 -1.82 20.77
CA GLY A 64 -10.32 -2.83 20.98
C GLY A 64 -10.71 -3.59 19.70
N CYS A 65 -10.53 -2.98 18.53
CA CYS A 65 -10.73 -3.66 17.25
C CYS A 65 -9.75 -4.83 17.03
N LEU A 66 -8.59 -4.79 17.67
CA LEU A 66 -7.56 -5.85 17.58
C LEU A 66 -7.69 -6.91 18.68
N GLU A 67 -8.48 -6.68 19.73
CA GLU A 67 -8.63 -7.61 20.85
C GLU A 67 -9.02 -9.03 20.44
N PRO A 68 -9.96 -9.25 19.49
CA PRO A 68 -10.32 -10.59 19.03
C PRO A 68 -9.32 -11.18 18.03
N ILE A 69 -8.22 -10.50 17.70
CA ILE A 69 -7.27 -10.89 16.65
C ILE A 69 -5.91 -11.21 17.27
N ASP A 70 -5.52 -12.48 17.25
CA ASP A 70 -4.19 -12.94 17.67
C ASP A 70 -3.22 -12.75 16.48
N ILE A 71 -2.30 -11.77 16.57
CA ILE A 71 -1.33 -11.45 15.51
C ILE A 71 0.03 -12.02 15.90
N ILE A 72 0.56 -12.93 15.09
CA ILE A 72 1.91 -13.51 15.25
C ILE A 72 2.82 -12.95 14.17
N ILE A 73 3.83 -12.20 14.57
CA ILE A 73 4.87 -11.65 13.70
C ILE A 73 6.21 -12.19 14.23
N PRO A 74 6.91 -13.08 13.49
CA PRO A 74 8.18 -13.64 13.94
C PRO A 74 9.20 -12.54 14.23
N LYS A 75 10.03 -12.77 15.26
CA LYS A 75 11.21 -11.92 15.48
C LYS A 75 12.20 -12.09 14.32
N LYS A 76 12.97 -11.06 14.06
CA LYS A 76 14.01 -11.05 13.01
C LYS A 76 13.49 -11.40 11.61
N CYS A 77 12.26 -10.98 11.29
CA CYS A 77 11.77 -10.92 9.93
C CYS A 77 11.62 -9.45 9.49
N PHE A 78 11.50 -9.18 8.19
CA PHE A 78 11.42 -7.79 7.72
C PHE A 78 10.11 -7.07 8.12
N LEU A 79 9.12 -7.79 8.69
CA LEU A 79 7.93 -7.22 9.34
C LEU A 79 8.10 -7.01 10.86
N ASN A 80 9.27 -7.36 11.40
CA ASN A 80 9.67 -7.17 12.79
C ASN A 80 11.20 -7.07 12.87
N PRO A 81 11.78 -6.08 12.17
CA PRO A 81 13.23 -5.91 12.12
C PRO A 81 13.79 -5.42 13.46
N GLU A 82 15.04 -5.77 13.72
CA GLU A 82 15.80 -5.22 14.85
C GLU A 82 16.62 -4.01 14.39
N TYR A 83 16.91 -3.10 15.32
CA TYR A 83 17.85 -2.01 15.08
C TYR A 83 19.21 -2.57 14.62
N PRO A 84 19.89 -1.98 13.64
CA PRO A 84 19.67 -0.70 12.95
C PRO A 84 19.00 -0.82 11.56
N SER A 85 18.10 -1.76 11.35
CA SER A 85 17.45 -1.96 10.04
C SER A 85 16.75 -0.70 9.53
N ALA A 86 16.94 -0.38 8.26
CA ALA A 86 16.28 0.75 7.62
C ALA A 86 14.81 0.41 7.33
N VAL A 87 13.86 1.32 7.63
CA VAL A 87 12.42 1.02 7.67
C VAL A 87 11.54 2.01 6.90
N VAL A 88 12.08 3.09 6.32
CA VAL A 88 11.26 4.20 5.80
C VAL A 88 10.26 3.77 4.73
N ALA A 89 10.63 2.92 3.80
CA ALA A 89 9.74 2.43 2.74
C ALA A 89 8.77 1.33 3.21
N GLY A 90 8.97 0.78 4.40
CA GLY A 90 8.05 -0.17 5.01
C GLY A 90 6.67 0.39 5.24
N ASN A 91 6.59 1.68 5.57
CA ASN A 91 5.31 2.37 5.81
C ASN A 91 4.50 2.59 4.52
N VAL A 92 5.14 2.66 3.39
CA VAL A 92 4.50 2.98 2.10
C VAL A 92 4.39 1.75 1.20
N GLU A 93 5.46 1.01 0.99
CA GLU A 93 5.47 -0.13 0.05
C GLU A 93 5.11 -1.46 0.74
N THR A 94 5.80 -1.79 1.82
CA THR A 94 5.55 -3.04 2.55
C THR A 94 4.14 -3.08 3.15
N ALA A 95 3.62 -1.94 3.61
CA ALA A 95 2.25 -1.84 4.11
C ALA A 95 1.21 -2.24 3.04
N GLN A 96 1.37 -1.77 1.81
CA GLN A 96 0.50 -2.15 0.69
C GLN A 96 0.60 -3.64 0.37
N ALA A 97 1.83 -4.18 0.35
CA ALA A 97 2.06 -5.59 0.08
C ALA A 97 1.47 -6.50 1.17
N VAL A 98 1.60 -6.13 2.46
CA VAL A 98 0.96 -6.84 3.60
C VAL A 98 -0.56 -6.83 3.45
N THR A 99 -1.14 -5.67 3.13
CA THR A 99 -2.58 -5.52 2.95
C THR A 99 -3.11 -6.39 1.80
N SER A 100 -2.42 -6.38 0.66
CA SER A 100 -2.76 -7.24 -0.47
C SER A 100 -2.64 -8.73 -0.13
N ALA A 101 -1.60 -9.14 0.63
CA ALA A 101 -1.44 -10.51 1.08
C ALA A 101 -2.58 -10.97 2.01
N LEU A 102 -3.02 -10.10 2.91
CA LEU A 102 -4.16 -10.37 3.83
C LEU A 102 -5.47 -10.54 3.06
N PHE A 103 -5.79 -9.62 2.13
CA PHE A 103 -6.99 -9.75 1.30
C PHE A 103 -6.95 -10.98 0.40
N GLY A 104 -5.78 -11.33 -0.15
CA GLY A 104 -5.56 -12.53 -0.91
C GLY A 104 -5.78 -13.81 -0.07
N ALA A 105 -5.23 -13.86 1.15
CA ALA A 105 -5.44 -14.98 2.08
C ALA A 105 -6.91 -15.17 2.48
N LEU A 106 -7.67 -14.08 2.53
CA LEU A 106 -9.12 -14.08 2.80
C LEU A 106 -9.97 -14.32 1.53
N ASN A 107 -9.34 -14.40 0.36
CA ASN A 107 -10.02 -14.51 -0.95
C ASN A 107 -11.12 -13.45 -1.16
N LYS A 108 -10.85 -12.20 -0.76
CA LYS A 108 -11.83 -11.10 -0.84
C LYS A 108 -11.52 -10.11 -1.95
N LEU A 109 -10.24 -9.85 -2.19
CA LEU A 109 -9.79 -8.86 -3.17
C LEU A 109 -8.50 -9.35 -3.83
N ALA A 110 -8.40 -9.23 -5.13
CA ALA A 110 -7.15 -9.44 -5.86
C ALA A 110 -6.14 -8.33 -5.53
N ALA A 111 -4.87 -8.62 -5.63
CA ALA A 111 -3.84 -7.60 -5.46
C ALA A 111 -4.00 -6.51 -6.54
N GLY A 112 -3.85 -5.26 -6.14
CA GLY A 112 -3.65 -4.14 -7.04
C GLY A 112 -2.17 -3.98 -7.36
N GLN A 113 -1.71 -2.75 -7.60
CA GLN A 113 -0.31 -2.43 -7.89
C GLN A 113 0.62 -2.65 -6.68
N THR A 114 0.09 -2.66 -5.46
CA THR A 114 0.80 -2.87 -4.19
C THR A 114 1.91 -1.87 -3.87
N THR A 115 1.79 -0.65 -4.37
CA THR A 115 2.68 0.47 -4.10
C THR A 115 1.88 1.75 -3.92
N MET A 116 2.45 2.74 -3.26
CA MET A 116 1.89 4.08 -3.18
C MET A 116 2.42 5.00 -4.29
N ASN A 117 3.40 4.57 -5.09
CA ASN A 117 4.05 5.40 -6.12
C ASN A 117 4.42 6.78 -5.58
N ASN A 118 5.29 6.81 -4.58
CA ASN A 118 5.71 8.05 -3.92
C ASN A 118 6.61 8.83 -4.87
N PHE A 119 6.13 9.94 -5.38
CA PHE A 119 6.87 10.81 -6.28
C PHE A 119 7.29 12.09 -5.57
N THR A 120 8.56 12.38 -5.61
CA THR A 120 9.14 13.60 -5.04
C THR A 120 9.93 14.36 -6.08
N PHE A 121 9.90 15.67 -6.01
CA PHE A 121 10.85 16.51 -6.75
C PHE A 121 11.18 17.77 -5.98
N GLY A 122 12.34 18.35 -6.29
CA GLY A 122 12.73 19.60 -5.65
C GLY A 122 14.17 20.02 -5.90
N ASN A 123 14.52 21.14 -5.28
CA ASN A 123 15.86 21.71 -5.20
C ASN A 123 16.01 22.44 -3.85
N LYS A 124 16.95 23.39 -3.74
CA LYS A 124 17.14 24.17 -2.51
C LYS A 124 15.95 25.08 -2.16
N LYS A 125 15.13 25.47 -3.16
CA LYS A 125 14.01 26.40 -3.01
C LYS A 125 12.66 25.67 -2.91
N TYR A 126 12.47 24.59 -3.67
CA TYR A 126 11.22 23.86 -3.78
C TYR A 126 11.36 22.45 -3.28
N GLN A 127 10.32 21.96 -2.58
CA GLN A 127 10.19 20.57 -2.19
C GLN A 127 8.74 20.13 -2.36
N TYR A 128 8.53 19.05 -3.08
CA TYR A 128 7.23 18.51 -3.38
C TYR A 128 7.19 16.99 -3.16
N TYR A 129 6.04 16.52 -2.71
CA TYR A 129 5.75 15.10 -2.54
C TYR A 129 4.30 14.84 -2.93
N GLU A 130 4.06 13.77 -3.66
CA GLU A 130 2.73 13.22 -3.92
C GLU A 130 2.77 11.70 -4.00
N THR A 131 1.59 11.07 -3.91
CA THR A 131 1.39 9.67 -4.27
C THR A 131 0.58 9.61 -5.56
N ILE A 132 1.01 8.79 -6.53
CA ILE A 132 0.33 8.66 -7.81
C ILE A 132 -0.60 7.45 -7.72
N CYS A 133 -1.91 7.65 -7.96
CA CYS A 133 -2.88 6.59 -7.86
C CYS A 133 -2.68 5.51 -8.93
N GLY A 134 -3.05 4.29 -8.57
CA GLY A 134 -3.08 3.13 -9.47
C GLY A 134 -4.50 2.68 -9.78
N GLY A 135 -4.70 1.38 -9.87
CA GLY A 135 -6.00 0.73 -9.95
C GLY A 135 -6.20 -0.26 -8.80
N ALA A 136 -7.43 -0.42 -8.37
CA ALA A 136 -7.79 -1.42 -7.36
C ALA A 136 -7.81 -2.82 -7.96
N GLY A 137 -7.53 -3.83 -7.15
CA GLY A 137 -7.79 -5.22 -7.51
C GLY A 137 -9.30 -5.49 -7.68
N ALA A 138 -9.64 -6.54 -8.40
CA ALA A 138 -11.02 -6.99 -8.55
C ALA A 138 -11.47 -7.83 -7.34
N THR A 139 -12.77 -7.83 -7.06
CA THR A 139 -13.42 -8.76 -6.13
C THR A 139 -14.01 -9.95 -6.89
N ASN A 140 -14.62 -10.88 -6.17
CA ASN A 140 -15.34 -11.98 -6.79
C ASN A 140 -16.55 -11.51 -7.63
N ASN A 141 -17.13 -10.36 -7.30
CA ASN A 141 -18.38 -9.88 -7.88
C ASN A 141 -18.23 -8.60 -8.71
N MET A 142 -17.17 -7.82 -8.49
CA MET A 142 -16.97 -6.51 -9.12
C MET A 142 -15.57 -6.40 -9.74
N GLU A 143 -15.48 -5.65 -10.82
CA GLU A 143 -14.20 -5.20 -11.37
C GLU A 143 -13.50 -4.21 -10.45
N GLY A 144 -12.19 -4.08 -10.59
CA GLY A 144 -11.41 -3.09 -9.85
C GLY A 144 -11.69 -1.67 -10.32
N ALA A 145 -11.75 -0.73 -9.39
CA ALA A 145 -11.88 0.69 -9.72
C ALA A 145 -10.57 1.23 -10.32
N SER A 146 -10.68 2.02 -11.39
CA SER A 146 -9.54 2.66 -12.05
C SER A 146 -9.19 3.98 -11.39
N ALA A 147 -7.91 4.38 -11.50
CA ALA A 147 -7.40 5.69 -11.08
C ALA A 147 -7.77 6.06 -9.64
N ILE A 148 -7.56 5.15 -8.70
CA ILE A 148 -7.92 5.30 -7.30
C ILE A 148 -6.74 5.02 -6.37
N HIS A 149 -6.60 5.79 -5.29
CA HIS A 149 -5.75 5.42 -4.17
C HIS A 149 -6.38 4.27 -3.38
N THR A 150 -5.61 3.23 -3.09
CA THR A 150 -6.10 2.02 -2.42
C THR A 150 -5.45 1.81 -1.07
N HIS A 151 -6.16 1.10 -0.19
CA HIS A 151 -5.66 0.57 1.08
C HIS A 151 -5.01 1.60 1.99
N MET A 152 -3.69 1.45 2.23
CA MET A 152 -2.94 2.29 3.16
C MET A 152 -2.60 3.67 2.58
N THR A 153 -2.88 3.92 1.30
CA THR A 153 -2.71 5.23 0.66
C THR A 153 -3.86 6.15 1.05
N ASN A 154 -3.59 7.16 1.86
CA ASN A 154 -4.57 8.11 2.39
C ASN A 154 -4.31 9.56 1.96
N THR A 155 -3.57 9.75 0.89
CA THR A 155 -3.19 11.05 0.33
C THR A 155 -4.02 11.38 -0.92
N ARG A 156 -3.88 12.61 -1.39
CA ARG A 156 -4.48 13.10 -2.64
C ARG A 156 -3.40 13.69 -3.52
N LEU A 157 -3.65 13.73 -4.83
CA LEU A 157 -2.85 14.52 -5.76
C LEU A 157 -3.16 15.99 -5.60
N THR A 158 -2.16 16.84 -5.83
CA THR A 158 -2.35 18.29 -5.88
C THR A 158 -3.08 18.64 -7.17
N ASP A 159 -4.03 19.55 -7.05
CA ASP A 159 -4.72 20.13 -8.19
C ASP A 159 -3.71 20.73 -9.20
N PRO A 160 -3.88 20.52 -10.51
CA PRO A 160 -2.95 21.00 -11.52
C PRO A 160 -2.65 22.49 -11.46
N GLU A 161 -3.66 23.33 -11.29
CA GLU A 161 -3.50 24.79 -11.25
C GLU A 161 -2.70 25.21 -10.02
N VAL A 162 -2.96 24.59 -8.87
CA VAL A 162 -2.20 24.83 -7.62
C VAL A 162 -0.76 24.34 -7.76
N LEU A 163 -0.55 23.18 -8.41
CA LEU A 163 0.78 22.62 -8.62
C LEU A 163 1.64 23.56 -9.48
N GLU A 164 1.10 24.02 -10.60
CA GLU A 164 1.79 24.89 -11.55
C GLU A 164 2.03 26.30 -11.01
N TRP A 165 1.11 26.79 -10.18
CA TRP A 165 1.27 28.08 -9.51
C TRP A 165 2.35 28.06 -8.43
N ARG A 166 2.50 26.94 -7.71
CA ARG A 166 3.42 26.85 -6.55
C ARG A 166 4.80 26.36 -6.93
N PHE A 167 4.94 25.62 -8.02
CA PHE A 167 6.19 24.97 -8.41
C PHE A 167 6.52 25.26 -9.87
N PRO A 168 7.82 25.30 -10.24
CA PRO A 168 8.23 25.55 -11.64
C PRO A 168 8.03 24.27 -12.49
N VAL A 169 6.80 23.86 -12.65
CA VAL A 169 6.42 22.67 -13.41
C VAL A 169 5.18 22.94 -14.27
N LEU A 170 4.95 22.10 -15.27
CA LEU A 170 3.74 22.09 -16.09
C LEU A 170 3.21 20.64 -16.12
N LEU A 171 1.94 20.43 -15.81
CA LEU A 171 1.28 19.16 -15.94
C LEU A 171 0.80 18.96 -17.38
N GLU A 172 1.60 18.27 -18.20
CA GLU A 172 1.28 18.05 -19.62
C GLU A 172 0.16 17.00 -19.82
N ASN A 173 0.04 16.03 -18.92
CA ASN A 173 -0.99 15.00 -19.02
C ASN A 173 -1.30 14.39 -17.65
N PHE A 174 -2.59 14.22 -17.38
CA PHE A 174 -3.10 13.35 -16.32
C PHE A 174 -4.33 12.61 -16.84
N SER A 175 -4.18 11.33 -17.13
CA SER A 175 -5.21 10.52 -17.76
C SER A 175 -5.19 9.08 -17.30
N ILE A 176 -6.29 8.36 -17.47
CA ILE A 176 -6.36 6.92 -17.20
C ILE A 176 -5.54 6.17 -18.26
N ARG A 177 -4.62 5.33 -17.77
CA ARG A 177 -3.86 4.38 -18.62
C ARG A 177 -4.76 3.21 -19.00
N LYS A 178 -5.58 3.43 -20.03
CA LYS A 178 -6.55 2.44 -20.51
C LYS A 178 -5.89 1.08 -20.80
N ASN A 179 -6.60 0.01 -20.41
CA ASN A 179 -6.17 -1.38 -20.61
C ASN A 179 -4.95 -1.80 -19.76
N SER A 180 -4.57 -1.06 -18.72
CA SER A 180 -3.47 -1.42 -17.83
C SER A 180 -3.88 -2.32 -16.66
N GLY A 181 -5.18 -2.46 -16.39
CA GLY A 181 -5.70 -3.34 -15.34
C GLY A 181 -5.43 -4.82 -15.63
N GLY A 182 -5.10 -5.57 -14.58
CA GLY A 182 -4.81 -7.00 -14.66
C GLY A 182 -5.99 -7.81 -15.21
N LYS A 183 -5.70 -8.80 -16.02
CA LYS A 183 -6.69 -9.73 -16.60
C LYS A 183 -7.09 -10.78 -15.56
N GLY A 184 -8.35 -11.19 -15.56
CA GLY A 184 -8.89 -12.23 -14.69
C GLY A 184 -10.36 -12.48 -14.99
N ARG A 185 -11.05 -13.27 -14.15
CA ARG A 185 -12.51 -13.46 -14.25
C ARG A 185 -13.25 -12.13 -14.15
N LYS A 186 -12.78 -11.25 -13.31
CA LYS A 186 -13.09 -9.82 -13.23
C LYS A 186 -11.80 -9.06 -13.45
N ARG A 187 -11.88 -7.95 -14.14
CA ARG A 187 -10.70 -7.17 -14.50
C ARG A 187 -10.30 -6.25 -13.34
N GLY A 188 -9.00 -6.10 -13.08
CA GLY A 188 -8.46 -5.07 -12.21
C GLY A 188 -8.64 -3.67 -12.81
N GLY A 189 -8.64 -2.65 -11.96
CA GLY A 189 -8.73 -1.26 -12.37
C GLY A 189 -7.48 -0.78 -13.12
N ASP A 190 -7.69 0.15 -14.04
CA ASP A 190 -6.61 0.80 -14.79
C ASP A 190 -5.86 1.81 -13.91
N GLY A 191 -4.57 1.94 -14.10
CA GLY A 191 -3.74 2.98 -13.51
C GLY A 191 -3.85 4.32 -14.24
N VAL A 192 -2.88 5.21 -14.00
CA VAL A 192 -2.85 6.55 -14.61
C VAL A 192 -1.54 6.80 -15.35
N ILE A 193 -1.58 7.80 -16.24
CA ILE A 193 -0.44 8.46 -16.84
C ILE A 193 -0.39 9.85 -16.26
N ARG A 194 0.74 10.22 -15.64
CA ARG A 194 0.98 11.55 -15.12
C ARG A 194 2.30 12.07 -15.70
N ARG A 195 2.22 13.08 -16.56
CA ARG A 195 3.38 13.65 -17.25
C ARG A 195 3.59 15.08 -16.76
N ILE A 196 4.72 15.30 -16.11
CA ILE A 196 5.11 16.59 -15.56
C ILE A 196 6.38 17.06 -16.28
N LYS A 197 6.34 18.26 -16.83
CA LYS A 197 7.48 18.96 -17.40
C LYS A 197 8.09 19.88 -16.35
N PHE A 198 9.37 19.74 -16.07
CA PHE A 198 10.12 20.65 -15.23
C PHE A 198 10.55 21.89 -16.03
N LEU A 199 10.24 23.08 -15.54
CA LEU A 199 10.57 24.35 -16.19
C LEU A 199 11.95 24.87 -15.77
N GLU A 200 12.54 24.29 -14.72
CA GLU A 200 13.92 24.52 -14.29
C GLU A 200 14.57 23.20 -13.81
N LYS A 201 15.84 23.26 -13.46
CA LYS A 201 16.55 22.06 -12.96
C LYS A 201 16.05 21.66 -11.58
N LEU A 202 15.42 20.50 -11.50
CA LEU A 202 14.95 19.86 -10.27
C LEU A 202 15.50 18.42 -10.19
N ASN A 203 15.71 17.91 -8.98
CA ASN A 203 15.93 16.50 -8.73
C ASN A 203 14.58 15.83 -8.56
N ALA A 204 14.41 14.64 -9.12
CA ALA A 204 13.19 13.86 -8.96
C ALA A 204 13.51 12.43 -8.53
N ALA A 205 12.64 11.86 -7.70
CA ALA A 205 12.73 10.45 -7.28
C ALA A 205 11.34 9.85 -7.18
N ILE A 206 11.26 8.55 -7.41
CA ILE A 206 10.04 7.76 -7.19
C ILE A 206 10.39 6.53 -6.37
N VAL A 207 9.52 6.20 -5.41
CA VAL A 207 9.55 4.93 -4.67
C VAL A 207 8.30 4.16 -5.06
N SER A 208 8.52 3.01 -5.69
CA SER A 208 7.45 2.18 -6.26
C SER A 208 7.85 0.71 -6.23
#